data_3d688197d498cb1aaf6de9ac69c54868
#
_entry.id   3d688197d498cb1aaf6de9ac69c54868
#
_cell.length_a   1.000
_cell.length_b   1.000
_cell.length_c   1.000
_cell.angle_alpha   90.00
_cell.angle_beta   90.00
_cell.angle_gamma   90.00
#
_symmetry.space_group_name_H-M   'P 1'
#
loop_
_entity.id
_entity.type
_entity.pdbx_description
1 polymer ?
#
loop_
_entity_poly.entity_id
_entity_poly.type
_entity_poly.pdbx_seq_one_letter_code
_entity_poly.pdbx_strand_id
1 'polypeptide(L)'
;MEVIRVLFTIVLCAFLSCQNAKHRYSVAQGDSIVMSSKIDDKTNMCEDVWKRDSCGCLKQRTAQMADSIITNNHLVGKDTLAFIEHMGQYNKKQKTQDGFALIYYIKSICINNEIDENADKSWIMFDFNHDGKLKRIPEAIAIE
;
A
#
# COMPACT_ATOMS: atom_id res chain seq x y z
N MET A 1 31.72 -17.14 14.57
CA MET A 1 31.10 -17.09 13.22
C MET A 1 29.63 -17.54 13.19
N GLU A 2 29.08 -18.16 14.23
CA GLU A 2 27.67 -18.63 14.25
C GLU A 2 26.65 -17.56 14.63
N VAL A 3 27.02 -16.55 15.42
CA VAL A 3 26.13 -15.49 15.89
C VAL A 3 25.63 -14.60 14.72
N ILE A 4 26.45 -14.42 13.68
CA ILE A 4 26.09 -13.61 12.50
C ILE A 4 25.05 -14.34 11.62
N ARG A 5 25.04 -15.67 11.59
CA ARG A 5 24.06 -16.46 10.82
C ARG A 5 22.65 -16.40 11.41
N VAL A 6 22.54 -16.36 12.73
CA VAL A 6 21.23 -16.29 13.43
C VAL A 6 20.57 -14.91 13.25
N LEU A 7 21.35 -13.84 13.28
CA LEU A 7 20.85 -12.49 13.05
C LEU A 7 20.35 -12.27 11.60
N PHE A 8 21.00 -12.91 10.61
CA PHE A 8 20.57 -12.81 9.21
C PHE A 8 19.24 -13.53 8.92
N THR A 9 18.98 -14.63 9.64
CA THR A 9 17.73 -15.40 9.49
C THR A 9 16.52 -14.65 10.08
N ILE A 10 16.70 -13.91 11.17
CA ILE A 10 15.61 -13.15 11.82
C ILE A 10 15.19 -11.93 10.98
N VAL A 11 16.15 -11.26 10.32
CA VAL A 11 15.85 -10.11 9.45
C VAL A 11 15.11 -10.53 8.17
N LEU A 12 15.40 -11.74 7.63
CA LEU A 12 14.76 -12.21 6.40
C LEU A 12 13.28 -12.59 6.59
N CYS A 13 12.86 -12.98 7.81
CA CYS A 13 11.46 -13.33 8.09
C CYS A 13 10.51 -12.12 8.18
N ALA A 14 11.03 -10.91 8.45
CA ALA A 14 10.20 -9.71 8.60
C ALA A 14 9.69 -9.14 7.26
N PHE A 15 10.37 -9.44 6.13
CA PHE A 15 10.00 -8.91 4.81
C PHE A 15 8.95 -9.73 4.06
N LEU A 16 8.64 -10.95 4.51
CA LEU A 16 7.72 -11.88 3.83
C LEU A 16 6.24 -11.71 4.24
N SER A 17 5.94 -10.80 5.18
CA SER A 17 4.62 -10.76 5.83
C SER A 17 3.48 -10.22 4.97
N CYS A 18 3.74 -9.33 4.00
CA CYS A 18 2.69 -8.73 3.15
C CYS A 18 2.50 -9.44 1.80
N GLN A 19 3.37 -10.39 1.43
CA GLN A 19 3.38 -10.96 0.07
C GLN A 19 2.52 -12.23 -0.12
N ASN A 20 1.97 -12.86 0.93
CA ASN A 20 1.31 -14.16 0.82
C ASN A 20 -0.18 -14.14 1.20
N ALA A 21 -0.98 -13.38 0.46
CA ALA A 21 -2.43 -13.56 0.46
C ALA A 21 -2.89 -14.17 -0.88
N LYS A 22 -2.31 -15.31 -1.31
CA LYS A 22 -2.93 -16.15 -2.33
C LYS A 22 -3.94 -17.07 -1.66
N HIS A 23 -5.19 -16.76 -1.87
CA HIS A 23 -6.40 -17.51 -1.61
C HIS A 23 -6.24 -19.03 -1.79
N ARG A 24 -6.39 -19.80 -0.71
CA ARG A 24 -6.92 -21.16 -0.78
C ARG A 24 -8.24 -21.20 -0.02
N TYR A 25 -9.33 -21.19 -0.75
CA TYR A 25 -10.62 -21.61 -0.22
C TYR A 25 -10.60 -23.13 -0.06
N SER A 26 -10.60 -23.60 1.17
CA SER A 26 -11.07 -24.96 1.50
C SER A 26 -12.36 -24.80 2.27
N VAL A 27 -13.47 -25.20 1.65
CA VAL A 27 -14.74 -25.36 2.31
C VAL A 27 -14.64 -26.60 3.21
N ALA A 28 -14.64 -26.40 4.52
CA ALA A 28 -14.93 -27.42 5.50
C ALA A 28 -16.07 -26.89 6.38
N GLN A 29 -17.20 -27.57 6.32
CA GLN A 29 -18.36 -27.38 7.19
C GLN A 29 -18.00 -27.69 8.64
N GLY A 30 -18.40 -26.81 9.56
CA GLY A 30 -18.54 -27.13 10.98
C GLY A 30 -17.68 -26.30 11.92
N ASP A 31 -18.39 -25.55 12.75
CA ASP A 31 -17.99 -24.87 13.99
C ASP A 31 -17.61 -23.40 13.90
N SER A 32 -18.58 -22.60 14.35
CA SER A 32 -18.45 -21.19 14.73
C SER A 32 -17.44 -21.02 15.83
N ILE A 33 -16.26 -20.42 15.52
CA ILE A 33 -15.43 -19.69 16.51
C ILE A 33 -14.51 -18.71 15.80
N VAL A 34 -14.80 -17.43 15.97
CA VAL A 34 -13.88 -16.27 16.09
C VAL A 34 -12.58 -16.35 15.27
N MET A 35 -12.63 -15.94 14.00
CA MET A 35 -11.44 -15.64 13.19
C MET A 35 -11.36 -14.19 12.74
N SER A 36 -12.03 -13.26 13.42
CA SER A 36 -12.05 -11.84 13.03
C SER A 36 -10.75 -11.07 13.40
N SER A 37 -10.02 -11.47 14.45
CA SER A 37 -8.96 -10.63 15.00
C SER A 37 -7.61 -10.67 14.28
N LYS A 38 -7.32 -11.70 13.47
CA LYS A 38 -6.00 -11.84 12.81
C LYS A 38 -5.87 -11.12 11.47
N ILE A 39 -6.99 -10.87 10.78
CA ILE A 39 -6.99 -10.17 9.48
C ILE A 39 -6.87 -8.68 9.70
N ASP A 40 -7.56 -8.13 10.71
CA ASP A 40 -7.52 -6.71 11.04
C ASP A 40 -6.13 -6.23 11.46
N ASP A 41 -5.40 -7.04 12.25
CA ASP A 41 -4.06 -6.68 12.73
C ASP A 41 -3.03 -6.59 11.58
N LYS A 42 -3.09 -7.50 10.61
CA LYS A 42 -2.19 -7.49 9.46
C LYS A 42 -2.47 -6.33 8.49
N THR A 43 -3.73 -5.97 8.30
CA THR A 43 -4.13 -4.86 7.44
C THR A 43 -3.67 -3.54 8.05
N ASN A 44 -3.88 -3.34 9.34
CA ASN A 44 -3.44 -2.16 10.08
C ASN A 44 -1.91 -1.99 9.98
N MET A 45 -1.14 -3.07 10.10
CA MET A 45 0.31 -3.01 9.97
C MET A 45 0.78 -2.57 8.57
N CYS A 46 0.11 -3.00 7.49
CA CYS A 46 0.42 -2.54 6.14
C CYS A 46 0.08 -1.06 5.95
N GLU A 47 -1.04 -0.60 6.48
CA GLU A 47 -1.43 0.81 6.45
C GLU A 47 -0.44 1.71 7.19
N ASP A 48 0.00 1.31 8.38
CA ASP A 48 0.95 2.06 9.18
C ASP A 48 2.31 2.20 8.48
N VAL A 49 2.82 1.11 7.88
CA VAL A 49 4.06 1.14 7.09
C VAL A 49 3.89 2.03 5.87
N TRP A 50 2.77 1.90 5.15
CA TRP A 50 2.45 2.73 3.99
C TRP A 50 2.37 4.22 4.34
N LYS A 51 1.63 4.60 5.39
CA LYS A 51 1.45 6.00 5.81
C LYS A 51 2.75 6.63 6.31
N ARG A 52 3.60 5.86 7.00
CA ARG A 52 4.89 6.31 7.53
C ARG A 52 5.86 6.75 6.42
N ASP A 53 5.82 6.07 5.27
CA ASP A 53 6.66 6.39 4.10
C ASP A 53 5.95 7.36 3.14
N SER A 54 5.38 8.45 3.66
CA SER A 54 4.53 9.37 2.89
C SER A 54 5.21 9.96 1.65
N CYS A 55 6.53 10.09 1.68
CA CYS A 55 7.34 10.65 0.58
C CYS A 55 8.01 9.59 -0.31
N GLY A 56 7.90 8.29 0.02
CA GLY A 56 8.64 7.24 -0.67
C GLY A 56 10.14 7.22 -0.38
N CYS A 57 10.60 8.00 0.61
CA CYS A 57 12.03 8.12 0.97
C CYS A 57 12.56 6.85 1.62
N LEU A 58 11.73 6.15 2.40
CA LEU A 58 12.08 4.92 3.09
C LEU A 58 12.00 3.69 2.16
N LYS A 59 11.43 3.85 0.97
CA LYS A 59 11.25 2.78 -0.04
C LYS A 59 10.48 1.57 0.51
N GLN A 60 9.56 1.81 1.45
CA GLN A 60 8.75 0.77 2.11
C GLN A 60 7.41 0.54 1.41
N ARG A 61 6.90 1.52 0.65
CA ARG A 61 5.68 1.40 -0.14
C ARG A 61 5.86 0.46 -1.31
N THR A 62 4.89 -0.43 -1.52
CA THR A 62 4.86 -1.34 -2.68
C THR A 62 3.45 -1.38 -3.30
N ALA A 63 3.36 -1.78 -4.57
CA ALA A 63 2.06 -1.96 -5.23
C ALA A 63 1.20 -3.02 -4.52
N GLN A 64 1.82 -4.08 -4.01
CA GLN A 64 1.12 -5.14 -3.28
C GLN A 64 0.53 -4.64 -1.96
N MET A 65 1.21 -3.73 -1.25
CA MET A 65 0.66 -3.10 -0.04
C MET A 65 -0.56 -2.25 -0.40
N ALA A 66 -0.46 -1.42 -1.44
CA ALA A 66 -1.57 -0.60 -1.91
C ALA A 66 -2.79 -1.46 -2.29
N ASP A 67 -2.58 -2.53 -3.07
CA ASP A 67 -3.61 -3.49 -3.45
C ASP A 67 -4.27 -4.14 -2.21
N SER A 68 -3.45 -4.58 -1.25
CA SER A 68 -3.94 -5.17 0.00
C SER A 68 -4.78 -4.20 0.81
N ILE A 69 -4.35 -2.94 0.97
CA ILE A 69 -5.10 -1.91 1.69
C ILE A 69 -6.44 -1.64 1.00
N ILE A 70 -6.44 -1.47 -0.33
CA ILE A 70 -7.65 -1.17 -1.10
C ILE A 70 -8.64 -2.32 -1.02
N THR A 71 -8.18 -3.56 -1.20
CA THR A 71 -9.02 -4.76 -1.22
C THR A 71 -9.61 -5.05 0.15
N ASN A 72 -8.79 -5.02 1.21
CA ASN A 72 -9.25 -5.35 2.57
C ASN A 72 -10.23 -4.31 3.12
N ASN A 73 -10.08 -3.03 2.74
CA ASN A 73 -10.98 -1.96 3.16
C ASN A 73 -12.10 -1.65 2.15
N HIS A 74 -12.22 -2.45 1.07
CA HIS A 74 -13.25 -2.29 0.04
C HIS A 74 -13.33 -0.87 -0.52
N LEU A 75 -12.17 -0.26 -0.85
CA LEU A 75 -12.09 1.16 -1.21
C LEU A 75 -12.53 1.46 -2.65
N VAL A 76 -12.64 0.47 -3.53
CA VAL A 76 -13.18 0.68 -4.88
C VAL A 76 -14.63 1.18 -4.80
N GLY A 77 -14.92 2.28 -5.47
CA GLY A 77 -16.22 2.95 -5.43
C GLY A 77 -16.44 3.84 -4.20
N LYS A 78 -15.53 3.87 -3.23
CA LYS A 78 -15.55 4.80 -2.10
C LYS A 78 -15.06 6.19 -2.53
N ASP A 79 -15.44 7.19 -1.75
CA ASP A 79 -15.03 8.58 -1.99
C ASP A 79 -13.57 8.84 -1.60
N THR A 80 -13.09 10.02 -1.98
CA THR A 80 -11.72 10.45 -1.73
C THR A 80 -11.38 10.53 -0.24
N LEU A 81 -12.34 10.89 0.64
CA LEU A 81 -12.08 11.01 2.07
C LEU A 81 -11.84 9.65 2.69
N ALA A 82 -12.72 8.68 2.43
CA ALA A 82 -12.52 7.30 2.87
C ALA A 82 -11.21 6.71 2.33
N PHE A 83 -10.84 7.02 1.08
CA PHE A 83 -9.59 6.58 0.51
C PHE A 83 -8.37 7.16 1.24
N ILE A 84 -8.36 8.48 1.51
CA ILE A 84 -7.25 9.15 2.21
C ILE A 84 -7.15 8.69 3.66
N GLU A 85 -8.25 8.33 4.32
CA GLU A 85 -8.25 7.78 5.68
C GLU A 85 -7.34 6.54 5.78
N HIS A 86 -7.39 5.64 4.80
CA HIS A 86 -6.60 4.42 4.75
C HIS A 86 -5.22 4.61 4.10
N MET A 87 -5.15 5.36 3.00
CA MET A 87 -3.92 5.53 2.22
C MET A 87 -3.04 6.71 2.69
N GLY A 88 -3.55 7.56 3.60
CA GLY A 88 -2.86 8.78 4.00
C GLY A 88 -2.86 9.85 2.91
N GLN A 89 -2.11 10.93 3.12
CA GLN A 89 -2.03 12.03 2.16
C GLN A 89 -1.28 11.62 0.89
N TYR A 90 -1.79 12.10 -0.24
CA TYR A 90 -1.17 11.93 -1.56
C TYR A 90 -0.05 12.95 -1.77
N ASN A 91 0.91 12.60 -2.64
CA ASN A 91 2.01 13.49 -3.00
C ASN A 91 1.60 14.52 -4.06
N LYS A 92 0.74 14.11 -5.02
CA LYS A 92 0.31 14.98 -6.12
C LYS A 92 -1.12 14.65 -6.53
N LYS A 93 -1.89 15.66 -6.95
CA LYS A 93 -3.20 15.50 -7.58
C LYS A 93 -3.11 15.98 -9.01
N GLN A 94 -3.62 15.18 -9.94
CA GLN A 94 -3.59 15.48 -11.36
C GLN A 94 -5.01 15.40 -11.93
N LYS A 95 -5.41 16.37 -12.76
CA LYS A 95 -6.69 16.33 -13.47
C LYS A 95 -6.56 15.32 -14.62
N THR A 96 -7.60 14.50 -14.82
CA THR A 96 -7.73 13.54 -15.93
C THR A 96 -8.97 13.88 -16.75
N GLN A 97 -9.15 13.20 -17.90
CA GLN A 97 -10.32 13.42 -18.75
C GLN A 97 -11.63 13.08 -18.02
N ASP A 98 -11.63 12.02 -17.18
CA ASP A 98 -12.83 11.47 -16.53
C ASP A 98 -12.90 11.78 -15.03
N GLY A 99 -12.11 12.76 -14.55
CA GLY A 99 -12.08 13.13 -13.15
C GLY A 99 -10.71 13.61 -12.70
N PHE A 100 -10.07 12.89 -11.78
CA PHE A 100 -8.72 13.20 -11.32
C PHE A 100 -8.00 11.94 -10.85
N ALA A 101 -6.68 12.04 -10.70
CA ALA A 101 -5.85 11.00 -10.11
C ALA A 101 -5.12 11.52 -8.88
N LEU A 102 -4.97 10.66 -7.87
CA LEU A 102 -4.08 10.86 -6.72
C LEU A 102 -2.81 10.04 -6.93
N ILE A 103 -1.68 10.69 -6.76
CA ILE A 103 -0.35 10.11 -6.99
C ILE A 103 0.34 9.92 -5.65
N TYR A 104 0.81 8.70 -5.41
CA TYR A 104 1.54 8.31 -4.21
C TYR A 104 2.94 7.83 -4.61
N TYR A 105 3.97 8.49 -4.12
CA TYR A 105 5.34 8.06 -4.35
C TYR A 105 5.63 6.78 -3.57
N ILE A 106 6.22 5.79 -4.25
CA ILE A 106 6.64 4.52 -3.67
C ILE A 106 8.16 4.44 -3.53
N LYS A 107 8.88 5.22 -4.35
CA LYS A 107 10.32 5.35 -4.28
C LYS A 107 10.72 6.75 -4.71
N SER A 108 11.47 7.44 -3.87
CA SER A 108 12.05 8.75 -4.15
C SER A 108 13.49 8.81 -3.66
N ILE A 109 14.29 9.69 -4.25
CA ILE A 109 15.58 10.09 -3.69
C ILE A 109 15.31 11.28 -2.79
N CYS A 110 15.82 11.23 -1.56
CA CYS A 110 15.60 12.27 -0.56
C CYS A 110 16.92 12.76 0.00
N ILE A 111 17.03 14.07 0.17
CA ILE A 111 18.15 14.77 0.78
C ILE A 111 17.61 15.50 2.01
N ASN A 112 18.18 15.24 3.19
CA ASN A 112 17.72 15.83 4.48
C ASN A 112 16.22 15.61 4.76
N ASN A 113 15.70 14.46 4.41
CA ASN A 113 14.28 14.06 4.51
C ASN A 113 13.32 14.82 3.57
N GLU A 114 13.81 15.57 2.63
CA GLU A 114 13.02 16.22 1.58
C GLU A 114 13.25 15.53 0.23
N ILE A 115 12.19 15.45 -0.60
CA ILE A 115 12.28 14.83 -1.92
C ILE A 115 13.18 15.68 -2.81
N ASP A 116 14.17 15.06 -3.45
CA ASP A 116 14.90 15.68 -4.54
C ASP A 116 13.99 15.72 -5.79
N GLU A 117 13.51 16.93 -6.12
CA GLU A 117 12.60 17.12 -7.23
C GLU A 117 13.20 16.83 -8.60
N ASN A 118 14.53 16.82 -8.71
CA ASN A 118 15.26 16.56 -9.94
C ASN A 118 15.65 15.08 -10.12
N ALA A 119 15.40 14.26 -9.11
CA ALA A 119 15.75 12.84 -9.14
C ALA A 119 14.57 11.97 -9.58
N ASP A 120 14.89 10.81 -10.16
CA ASP A 120 13.90 9.82 -10.57
C ASP A 120 12.99 9.39 -9.42
N LYS A 121 11.68 9.31 -9.71
CA LYS A 121 10.65 8.89 -8.77
C LYS A 121 9.85 7.74 -9.37
N SER A 122 9.40 6.84 -8.52
CA SER A 122 8.40 5.83 -8.89
C SER A 122 7.14 6.07 -8.09
N TRP A 123 5.98 5.95 -8.72
CA TRP A 123 4.69 6.22 -8.07
C TRP A 123 3.60 5.28 -8.53
N ILE A 124 2.53 5.25 -7.76
CA ILE A 124 1.25 4.64 -8.12
C ILE A 124 0.22 5.75 -8.29
N MET A 125 -0.63 5.62 -9.30
CA MET A 125 -1.68 6.56 -9.61
C MET A 125 -3.04 5.89 -9.39
N PHE A 126 -3.91 6.54 -8.61
CA PHE A 126 -5.26 6.07 -8.31
C PHE A 126 -6.28 6.98 -8.96
N ASP A 127 -7.05 6.46 -9.90
CA ASP A 127 -8.03 7.21 -10.68
C ASP A 127 -9.37 7.32 -9.96
N PHE A 128 -9.88 8.54 -9.88
CA PHE A 128 -11.19 8.87 -9.37
C PHE A 128 -12.08 9.45 -10.50
N ASN A 129 -13.34 9.10 -10.48
CA ASN A 129 -14.32 9.69 -11.39
C ASN A 129 -14.69 11.14 -10.99
N HIS A 130 -15.56 11.79 -11.76
CA HIS A 130 -16.04 13.15 -11.47
C HIS A 130 -16.75 13.29 -10.11
N ASP A 131 -17.38 12.21 -9.61
CA ASP A 131 -18.03 12.15 -8.30
C ASP A 131 -17.04 11.93 -7.16
N GLY A 132 -15.74 11.87 -7.43
CA GLY A 132 -14.68 11.63 -6.44
C GLY A 132 -14.62 10.20 -5.93
N LYS A 133 -15.12 9.23 -6.69
CA LYS A 133 -15.09 7.80 -6.32
C LYS A 133 -13.95 7.07 -7.01
N LEU A 134 -13.23 6.22 -6.26
CA LEU A 134 -12.15 5.39 -6.79
C LEU A 134 -12.69 4.45 -7.87
N LYS A 135 -12.12 4.50 -9.07
CA LYS A 135 -12.58 3.71 -10.22
C LYS A 135 -12.14 2.24 -10.12
N ARG A 136 -10.87 2.00 -9.87
CA ARG A 136 -10.24 0.67 -9.90
C ARG A 136 -8.90 0.66 -9.18
N ILE A 137 -8.40 -0.54 -8.92
CA ILE A 137 -7.03 -0.76 -8.44
C ILE A 137 -6.06 -0.50 -9.61
N PRO A 138 -4.95 0.23 -9.41
CA PRO A 138 -3.97 0.49 -10.47
C PRO A 138 -3.31 -0.80 -10.98
N GLU A 139 -3.16 -0.90 -12.29
CA GLU A 139 -2.50 -2.04 -12.94
C GLU A 139 -0.99 -1.84 -13.10
N ALA A 140 -0.49 -0.60 -12.97
CA ALA A 140 0.89 -0.26 -13.29
C ALA A 140 1.52 0.74 -12.32
N ILE A 141 2.83 0.61 -12.15
CA ILE A 141 3.70 1.59 -11.50
C ILE A 141 4.35 2.43 -12.62
N ALA A 142 4.23 3.74 -12.54
CA ALA A 142 4.95 4.64 -13.43
C ALA A 142 6.33 4.98 -12.85
N ILE A 143 7.32 5.17 -13.73
CA ILE A 143 8.69 5.60 -13.41
C ILE A 143 8.99 6.82 -14.28
N GLU A 144 9.43 7.89 -13.67
CA GLU A 144 9.88 9.10 -14.36
C GLU A 144 11.25 9.51 -13.83
#